data_c81920f4cc0a4aef6cacbfb92f34b35c
#
_entry.id   c81920f4cc0a4aef6cacbfb92f34b35c
#
_cell.length_a   1.000
_cell.length_b   1.000
_cell.length_c   1.000
_cell.angle_alpha   90.00
_cell.angle_beta   90.00
_cell.angle_gamma   90.00
#
_symmetry.space_group_name_H-M   'P 1'
#
loop_
_entity.id
_entity.type
_entity.pdbx_description
1 polymer ?
#
loop_
_entity_poly.entity_id
_entity_poly.type
_entity_poly.pdbx_seq_one_letter_code
_entity_poly.pdbx_strand_id
1 'polypeptide(L)'
;MKRIFTLIAACVAVFSCAKKNEVTLLPASDFETVVDGRNVSLYTLKAGDLAMQVTNFGGRVVTLWTPDKNGSYEDIVLGYNNIESYVNNPGERFLGAVVGPYANRIAGGTYTIGEETYNFPQNNNGQTLHGGLKGLDMIVWDVDSVTENAITLSVLCPDGHDGMPGPLRRPRR
;
A
#
# COMPACT_ATOMS: atom_id res chain seq x y z
N MET A 1 65.47 16.29 44.15
CA MET A 1 64.29 16.97 43.52
C MET A 1 63.72 16.04 42.46
N LYS A 2 62.64 15.34 42.80
CA LYS A 2 61.92 14.42 41.86
C LYS A 2 60.78 15.21 41.26
N ARG A 3 60.81 15.41 39.93
CA ARG A 3 59.70 16.03 39.18
C ARG A 3 58.69 14.96 38.83
N ILE A 4 57.47 15.06 39.38
CA ILE A 4 56.35 14.24 39.07
C ILE A 4 55.66 14.86 37.81
N PHE A 5 55.68 14.15 36.65
CA PHE A 5 54.88 14.51 35.48
C PHE A 5 53.51 13.91 35.66
N THR A 6 52.52 14.75 35.88
CA THR A 6 51.11 14.34 35.89
C THR A 6 50.63 14.35 34.44
N LEU A 7 50.37 13.16 33.89
CA LEU A 7 49.73 13.00 32.57
C LEU A 7 48.21 13.19 32.75
N ILE A 8 47.68 14.29 32.23
CA ILE A 8 46.23 14.49 32.12
C ILE A 8 45.78 13.82 30.82
N ALA A 9 45.13 12.67 30.94
CA ALA A 9 44.45 12.03 29.83
C ALA A 9 43.10 12.73 29.58
N ALA A 10 43.04 13.55 28.55
CA ALA A 10 41.76 14.13 28.09
C ALA A 10 40.98 13.06 27.35
N CYS A 11 39.97 12.48 27.99
CA CYS A 11 38.96 11.66 27.31
C CYS A 11 38.09 12.57 26.42
N VAL A 12 38.34 12.59 25.11
CA VAL A 12 37.45 13.19 24.14
C VAL A 12 36.31 12.19 23.91
N ALA A 13 35.16 12.42 24.56
CA ALA A 13 33.95 11.70 24.27
C ALA A 13 33.46 12.11 22.87
N VAL A 14 33.71 11.29 21.87
CA VAL A 14 33.15 11.45 20.53
C VAL A 14 31.67 11.03 20.60
N PHE A 15 30.79 11.98 20.85
CA PHE A 15 29.35 11.76 20.65
C PHE A 15 29.12 11.64 19.14
N SER A 16 29.11 10.41 18.64
CA SER A 16 28.59 10.12 17.32
C SER A 16 27.06 10.34 17.37
N CYS A 17 26.62 11.53 17.00
CA CYS A 17 25.21 11.80 16.77
C CYS A 17 24.84 11.05 15.49
N ALA A 18 24.31 9.83 15.59
CA ALA A 18 23.75 9.13 14.43
C ALA A 18 22.65 10.02 13.86
N LYS A 19 22.78 10.38 12.57
CA LYS A 19 21.75 11.17 11.88
C LYS A 19 20.48 10.31 11.84
N LYS A 20 19.38 10.83 12.40
CA LYS A 20 18.08 10.17 12.33
C LYS A 20 17.52 10.32 10.91
N ASN A 21 16.88 9.27 10.43
CA ASN A 21 16.13 9.37 9.19
C ASN A 21 14.88 10.23 9.40
N GLU A 22 14.54 11.00 8.39
CA GLU A 22 13.33 11.81 8.35
C GLU A 22 12.34 11.20 7.37
N VAL A 23 11.06 11.59 7.46
CA VAL A 23 10.01 11.18 6.51
C VAL A 23 10.39 11.66 5.11
N THR A 24 10.46 10.73 4.15
CA THR A 24 10.70 11.03 2.73
C THR A 24 9.49 10.62 1.90
N LEU A 25 8.61 11.58 1.62
CA LEU A 25 7.41 11.33 0.82
C LEU A 25 7.75 11.17 -0.65
N LEU A 26 7.05 10.28 -1.33
CA LEU A 26 7.10 10.15 -2.78
C LEU A 26 6.39 11.32 -3.44
N PRO A 27 6.88 11.81 -4.61
CA PRO A 27 6.23 12.87 -5.36
C PRO A 27 4.84 12.42 -5.84
N ALA A 28 3.82 13.25 -5.66
CA ALA A 28 2.47 12.95 -6.17
C ALA A 28 2.45 12.81 -7.69
N SER A 29 3.30 13.56 -8.41
CA SER A 29 3.45 13.50 -9.86
C SER A 29 3.81 12.11 -10.40
N ASP A 30 4.49 11.28 -9.62
CA ASP A 30 4.89 9.94 -10.02
C ASP A 30 3.72 8.93 -9.96
N PHE A 31 2.56 9.40 -9.45
CA PHE A 31 1.32 8.63 -9.33
C PHE A 31 0.15 9.25 -10.08
N GLU A 32 0.36 10.33 -10.82
CA GLU A 32 -0.68 10.96 -11.64
C GLU A 32 -0.74 10.32 -13.02
N THR A 33 -1.86 9.64 -13.31
CA THR A 33 -2.13 9.01 -14.61
C THR A 33 -3.63 8.79 -14.80
N VAL A 34 -3.99 8.23 -15.95
CA VAL A 34 -5.36 7.81 -16.26
C VAL A 34 -5.36 6.30 -16.54
N VAL A 35 -6.14 5.55 -15.78
CA VAL A 35 -6.35 4.11 -15.97
C VAL A 35 -7.84 3.87 -16.22
N ASP A 36 -8.19 3.19 -17.29
CA ASP A 36 -9.57 2.91 -17.69
C ASP A 36 -10.47 4.18 -17.73
N GLY A 37 -9.89 5.32 -18.18
CA GLY A 37 -10.59 6.61 -18.26
C GLY A 37 -10.79 7.32 -16.92
N ARG A 38 -10.17 6.86 -15.83
CA ARG A 38 -10.29 7.39 -14.47
C ARG A 38 -8.94 7.93 -13.98
N ASN A 39 -8.98 9.09 -13.31
CA ASN A 39 -7.77 9.70 -12.76
C ASN A 39 -7.26 8.92 -11.56
N VAL A 40 -5.97 8.62 -11.59
CA VAL A 40 -5.20 8.05 -10.48
C VAL A 40 -4.37 9.14 -9.83
N SER A 41 -4.29 9.14 -8.51
CA SER A 41 -3.52 10.11 -7.72
C SER A 41 -2.96 9.48 -6.45
N LEU A 42 -1.99 10.16 -5.84
CA LEU A 42 -1.40 9.82 -4.54
C LEU A 42 -1.84 10.83 -3.49
N TYR A 43 -2.32 10.34 -2.36
CA TYR A 43 -2.82 11.14 -1.24
C TYR A 43 -1.91 10.94 -0.04
N THR A 44 -1.51 12.05 0.60
CA THR A 44 -0.69 12.02 1.82
C THR A 44 -1.56 12.31 3.04
N LEU A 45 -1.53 11.41 4.01
CA LEU A 45 -2.24 11.52 5.29
C LEU A 45 -1.23 11.64 6.41
N LYS A 46 -1.56 12.44 7.44
CA LYS A 46 -0.72 12.66 8.61
C LYS A 46 -1.53 12.56 9.89
N ALA A 47 -0.99 11.84 10.87
CA ALA A 47 -1.63 11.70 12.18
C ALA A 47 -0.54 11.59 13.26
N GLY A 48 -0.32 12.65 14.04
CA GLY A 48 0.78 12.73 14.99
C GLY A 48 2.12 12.53 14.29
N ASP A 49 2.87 11.52 14.74
CA ASP A 49 4.18 11.17 14.19
C ASP A 49 4.12 10.20 12.99
N LEU A 50 2.92 9.91 12.49
CA LEU A 50 2.73 9.01 11.35
C LEU A 50 2.50 9.80 10.06
N ALA A 51 3.10 9.33 8.96
CA ALA A 51 2.79 9.80 7.62
C ALA A 51 2.54 8.61 6.70
N MET A 52 1.41 8.62 5.99
CA MET A 52 1.00 7.54 5.09
C MET A 52 0.68 8.11 3.72
N GLN A 53 1.07 7.40 2.67
CA GLN A 53 0.64 7.71 1.31
C GLN A 53 -0.24 6.58 0.76
N VAL A 54 -1.35 6.97 0.16
CA VAL A 54 -2.37 6.07 -0.40
C VAL A 54 -2.66 6.47 -1.83
N THR A 55 -2.71 5.50 -2.75
CA THR A 55 -3.23 5.74 -4.10
C THR A 55 -4.65 5.16 -4.22
N ASN A 56 -5.51 5.84 -5.00
CA ASN A 56 -6.82 5.32 -5.33
C ASN A 56 -6.80 4.19 -6.37
N PHE A 57 -5.64 3.85 -6.95
CA PHE A 57 -5.48 2.64 -7.75
C PHE A 57 -5.33 1.41 -6.84
N GLY A 58 -6.36 0.59 -6.75
CA GLY A 58 -6.40 -0.58 -5.87
C GLY A 58 -6.59 -0.26 -4.40
N GLY A 59 -6.89 1.01 -4.03
CA GLY A 59 -7.01 1.45 -2.65
C GLY A 59 -5.76 1.16 -1.82
N ARG A 60 -4.57 1.35 -2.42
CA ARG A 60 -3.28 0.87 -1.88
C ARG A 60 -2.68 1.82 -0.87
N VAL A 61 -2.16 1.26 0.21
CA VAL A 61 -1.14 1.94 1.02
C VAL A 61 0.19 1.80 0.29
N VAL A 62 0.80 2.92 -0.08
CA VAL A 62 2.06 2.98 -0.83
C VAL A 62 3.24 3.10 0.12
N THR A 63 3.15 4.01 1.10
CA THR A 63 4.14 4.19 2.17
C THR A 63 3.45 4.35 3.52
N LEU A 64 4.10 3.92 4.58
CA LEU A 64 3.73 4.23 5.97
C LEU A 64 4.98 4.47 6.79
N TRP A 65 5.25 5.74 7.02
CA TRP A 65 6.38 6.21 7.81
C TRP A 65 6.04 6.25 9.28
N THR A 66 6.86 5.61 10.10
CA THR A 66 6.70 5.57 11.55
C THR A 66 8.06 5.72 12.23
N PRO A 67 8.15 6.44 13.36
CA PRO A 67 9.40 6.51 14.09
C PRO A 67 9.68 5.22 14.86
N ASP A 68 10.94 4.82 14.92
CA ASP A 68 11.43 3.80 15.83
C ASP A 68 11.51 4.33 17.27
N LYS A 69 11.94 3.48 18.22
CA LYS A 69 12.13 3.86 19.63
C LYS A 69 13.14 4.98 19.86
N ASN A 70 14.00 5.29 18.87
CA ASN A 70 15.00 6.36 18.93
C ASN A 70 14.52 7.62 18.18
N GLY A 71 13.34 7.57 17.57
CA GLY A 71 12.74 8.65 16.77
C GLY A 71 13.35 8.76 15.37
N SER A 72 13.94 7.69 14.83
CA SER A 72 14.33 7.59 13.43
C SER A 72 13.16 7.02 12.62
N TYR A 73 12.80 7.67 11.50
CA TYR A 73 11.67 7.26 10.67
C TYR A 73 12.08 6.19 9.67
N GLU A 74 11.20 5.20 9.52
CA GLU A 74 11.32 4.16 8.49
C GLU A 74 9.97 3.96 7.79
N ASP A 75 10.01 3.70 6.49
CA ASP A 75 8.84 3.20 5.77
C ASP A 75 8.69 1.70 6.03
N ILE A 76 7.58 1.32 6.61
CA ILE A 76 7.30 -0.08 6.98
C ILE A 76 6.41 -0.81 5.99
N VAL A 77 6.11 -0.22 4.83
CA VAL A 77 5.31 -0.83 3.76
C VAL A 77 6.18 -1.13 2.55
N LEU A 78 6.09 -2.36 2.06
CA LEU A 78 6.70 -2.71 0.77
C LEU A 78 5.83 -2.19 -0.37
N GLY A 79 6.43 -1.43 -1.29
CA GLY A 79 5.74 -0.84 -2.42
C GLY A 79 6.67 -0.41 -3.53
N TYR A 80 6.08 0.15 -4.60
CA TYR A 80 6.80 0.75 -5.72
C TYR A 80 6.74 2.27 -5.61
N ASN A 81 7.75 2.94 -6.16
CA ASN A 81 7.90 4.39 -6.07
C ASN A 81 7.13 5.18 -7.14
N ASN A 82 6.39 4.51 -8.02
CA ASN A 82 5.62 5.13 -9.08
C ASN A 82 4.42 4.25 -9.48
N ILE A 83 3.43 4.87 -10.11
CA ILE A 83 2.20 4.19 -10.52
C ILE A 83 2.40 3.19 -11.66
N GLU A 84 3.33 3.44 -12.57
CA GLU A 84 3.62 2.58 -13.71
C GLU A 84 3.98 1.15 -13.26
N SER A 85 4.77 1.05 -12.20
CA SER A 85 5.16 -0.23 -11.61
C SER A 85 4.00 -1.00 -10.99
N TYR A 86 2.94 -0.33 -10.54
CA TYR A 86 1.72 -0.98 -10.06
C TYR A 86 0.80 -1.40 -11.20
N VAL A 87 0.63 -0.56 -12.22
CA VAL A 87 -0.24 -0.82 -13.38
C VAL A 87 0.31 -1.94 -14.25
N ASN A 88 1.60 -1.88 -14.60
CA ASN A 88 2.27 -2.87 -15.43
C ASN A 88 2.81 -4.07 -14.67
N ASN A 89 2.83 -4.00 -13.35
CA ASN A 89 3.04 -5.11 -12.45
C ASN A 89 4.30 -5.94 -12.74
N PRO A 90 5.51 -5.34 -12.65
CA PRO A 90 6.75 -6.02 -12.99
C PRO A 90 7.16 -7.11 -11.99
N GLY A 91 6.51 -7.16 -10.81
CA GLY A 91 6.85 -8.08 -9.73
C GLY A 91 5.63 -8.50 -8.91
N GLU A 92 5.56 -8.07 -7.65
CA GLU A 92 4.47 -8.45 -6.73
C GLU A 92 3.24 -7.53 -6.90
N ARG A 93 2.14 -8.11 -7.40
CA ARG A 93 0.91 -7.40 -7.76
C ARG A 93 0.16 -6.79 -6.57
N PHE A 94 0.19 -7.46 -5.41
CA PHE A 94 -0.75 -7.16 -4.31
C PHE A 94 -0.17 -6.29 -3.21
N LEU A 95 1.03 -5.72 -3.37
CA LEU A 95 1.67 -4.87 -2.38
C LEU A 95 0.74 -3.71 -1.98
N GLY A 96 0.43 -3.61 -0.69
CA GLY A 96 -0.39 -2.56 -0.10
C GLY A 96 -1.86 -2.51 -0.53
N ALA A 97 -2.31 -3.37 -1.45
CA ALA A 97 -3.63 -3.30 -2.07
C ALA A 97 -4.77 -3.79 -1.18
N VAL A 98 -5.96 -3.27 -1.44
CA VAL A 98 -7.21 -3.90 -0.99
C VAL A 98 -7.49 -5.09 -1.89
N VAL A 99 -7.47 -6.31 -1.33
CA VAL A 99 -7.74 -7.54 -2.09
C VAL A 99 -9.22 -7.94 -2.02
N GLY A 100 -9.71 -8.50 -3.10
CA GLY A 100 -11.11 -8.92 -3.23
C GLY A 100 -11.60 -8.90 -4.68
N PRO A 101 -12.89 -9.23 -4.89
CA PRO A 101 -13.99 -9.45 -3.93
C PRO A 101 -13.78 -10.62 -2.95
N TYR A 102 -13.17 -11.71 -3.38
CA TYR A 102 -12.80 -12.85 -2.52
C TYR A 102 -11.28 -12.83 -2.25
N ALA A 103 -10.90 -12.78 -0.98
CA ALA A 103 -9.51 -12.79 -0.57
C ALA A 103 -8.94 -14.20 -0.56
N ASN A 104 -7.65 -14.35 -0.94
CA ASN A 104 -6.94 -15.59 -1.11
C ASN A 104 -7.49 -16.43 -2.29
N ARG A 105 -7.35 -17.76 -2.28
CA ARG A 105 -7.55 -18.62 -3.45
C ARG A 105 -8.91 -19.31 -3.45
N ILE A 106 -9.50 -19.34 -4.66
CA ILE A 106 -10.60 -20.24 -5.00
C ILE A 106 -9.99 -21.40 -5.79
N ALA A 107 -10.06 -22.61 -5.24
CA ALA A 107 -9.47 -23.80 -5.82
C ALA A 107 -10.06 -24.11 -7.19
N GLY A 108 -9.19 -24.30 -8.20
CA GLY A 108 -9.61 -24.54 -9.58
C GLY A 108 -10.37 -23.38 -10.24
N GLY A 109 -10.48 -22.23 -9.56
CA GLY A 109 -11.26 -21.09 -10.07
C GLY A 109 -12.77 -21.40 -10.13
N THR A 110 -13.30 -22.22 -9.24
CA THR A 110 -14.73 -22.56 -9.27
C THR A 110 -15.27 -22.84 -7.87
N TYR A 111 -16.53 -22.49 -7.64
CA TYR A 111 -17.30 -22.94 -6.48
C TYR A 111 -18.79 -23.05 -6.82
N THR A 112 -19.52 -23.78 -5.99
CA THR A 112 -20.97 -24.00 -6.14
C THR A 112 -21.73 -23.40 -4.97
N ILE A 113 -22.81 -22.67 -5.24
CA ILE A 113 -23.75 -22.16 -4.24
C ILE A 113 -25.13 -22.76 -4.58
N GLY A 114 -25.68 -23.58 -3.70
CA GLY A 114 -26.90 -24.33 -4.02
C GLY A 114 -26.67 -25.29 -5.21
N GLU A 115 -27.43 -25.09 -6.29
CA GLU A 115 -27.32 -25.88 -7.52
C GLU A 115 -26.50 -25.16 -8.62
N GLU A 116 -26.08 -23.92 -8.39
CA GLU A 116 -25.37 -23.10 -9.37
C GLU A 116 -23.86 -23.15 -9.18
N THR A 117 -23.13 -23.41 -10.27
CA THR A 117 -21.67 -23.41 -10.30
C THR A 117 -21.15 -22.15 -10.98
N TYR A 118 -20.27 -21.46 -10.29
CA TYR A 118 -19.62 -20.24 -10.76
C TYR A 118 -18.18 -20.52 -11.13
N ASN A 119 -17.73 -19.96 -12.26
CA ASN A 119 -16.38 -20.11 -12.78
C ASN A 119 -15.70 -18.75 -12.83
N PHE A 120 -14.45 -18.70 -12.41
CA PHE A 120 -13.65 -17.48 -12.28
C PHE A 120 -12.36 -17.59 -13.09
N PRO A 121 -11.84 -16.46 -13.60
CA PRO A 121 -10.55 -16.45 -14.25
C PRO A 121 -9.46 -16.96 -13.32
N GLN A 122 -8.63 -17.88 -13.82
CA GLN A 122 -7.48 -18.40 -13.07
C GLN A 122 -6.27 -17.49 -13.32
N ASN A 123 -5.77 -16.85 -12.28
CA ASN A 123 -4.64 -15.90 -12.34
C ASN A 123 -3.42 -16.34 -11.52
N ASN A 124 -3.49 -17.52 -10.88
CA ASN A 124 -2.39 -18.03 -10.08
C ASN A 124 -2.37 -19.56 -10.03
N ASN A 125 -1.50 -20.20 -10.84
CA ASN A 125 -1.26 -21.66 -10.84
C ASN A 125 -2.56 -22.48 -10.86
N GLY A 126 -3.49 -22.17 -11.76
CA GLY A 126 -4.77 -22.88 -11.87
C GLY A 126 -5.80 -22.53 -10.79
N GLN A 127 -5.57 -21.50 -10.00
CA GLN A 127 -6.47 -20.98 -8.97
C GLN A 127 -6.89 -19.55 -9.31
N THR A 128 -8.03 -19.11 -8.77
CA THR A 128 -8.36 -17.69 -8.72
C THR A 128 -7.82 -17.09 -7.43
N LEU A 129 -6.96 -16.10 -7.52
CA LEU A 129 -6.32 -15.44 -6.39
C LEU A 129 -6.80 -14.00 -6.27
N HIS A 130 -7.24 -13.59 -5.07
CA HIS A 130 -7.51 -12.22 -4.67
C HIS A 130 -8.49 -11.47 -5.59
N GLY A 131 -9.53 -12.16 -6.10
CA GLY A 131 -10.56 -11.56 -6.93
C GLY A 131 -10.35 -11.70 -8.45
N GLY A 132 -9.32 -12.45 -8.88
CA GLY A 132 -9.12 -12.78 -10.29
C GLY A 132 -8.23 -11.79 -11.05
N LEU A 133 -8.47 -11.66 -12.34
CA LEU A 133 -7.67 -10.82 -13.24
C LEU A 133 -7.89 -9.34 -12.98
N LYS A 134 -9.14 -8.95 -12.70
CA LYS A 134 -9.58 -7.58 -12.42
C LYS A 134 -10.06 -7.42 -10.98
N GLY A 135 -9.30 -7.98 -10.01
CA GLY A 135 -9.59 -7.84 -8.60
C GLY A 135 -9.59 -6.37 -8.15
N LEU A 136 -10.01 -6.13 -6.91
CA LEU A 136 -10.11 -4.77 -6.33
C LEU A 136 -8.79 -4.00 -6.36
N ASP A 137 -7.68 -4.70 -6.44
CA ASP A 137 -6.32 -4.16 -6.56
C ASP A 137 -6.01 -3.54 -7.94
N MET A 138 -6.76 -3.88 -8.98
CA MET A 138 -6.59 -3.39 -10.36
C MET A 138 -7.64 -2.34 -10.77
N ILE A 139 -8.46 -1.89 -9.84
CA ILE A 139 -9.53 -0.91 -10.11
C ILE A 139 -9.12 0.46 -9.55
N VAL A 140 -9.48 1.52 -10.28
CA VAL A 140 -9.40 2.89 -9.74
C VAL A 140 -10.63 3.13 -8.88
N TRP A 141 -10.44 3.39 -7.59
CA TRP A 141 -11.50 3.65 -6.62
C TRP A 141 -11.95 5.11 -6.69
N ASP A 142 -13.22 5.37 -6.36
CA ASP A 142 -13.73 6.72 -6.15
C ASP A 142 -13.18 7.27 -4.85
N VAL A 143 -12.80 8.54 -4.85
CA VAL A 143 -12.38 9.26 -3.66
C VAL A 143 -13.57 10.06 -3.14
N ASP A 144 -14.22 9.55 -2.10
CA ASP A 144 -15.40 10.19 -1.52
C ASP A 144 -15.03 11.40 -0.66
N SER A 145 -13.94 11.30 0.09
CA SER A 145 -13.42 12.41 0.90
C SER A 145 -11.94 12.24 1.26
N VAL A 146 -11.26 13.35 1.44
CA VAL A 146 -9.89 13.43 1.96
C VAL A 146 -9.82 14.50 3.03
N THR A 147 -9.23 14.15 4.17
CA THR A 147 -8.85 15.10 5.24
C THR A 147 -7.36 14.98 5.51
N GLU A 148 -6.84 15.74 6.47
CA GLU A 148 -5.43 15.65 6.84
C GLU A 148 -5.00 14.24 7.25
N ASN A 149 -5.88 13.50 7.93
CA ASN A 149 -5.57 12.21 8.57
C ASN A 149 -6.44 11.05 8.09
N ALA A 150 -7.33 11.25 7.12
CA ALA A 150 -8.20 10.20 6.63
C ALA A 150 -8.52 10.35 5.14
N ILE A 151 -8.69 9.22 4.47
CA ILE A 151 -9.24 9.13 3.12
C ILE A 151 -10.36 8.10 3.12
N THR A 152 -11.48 8.46 2.48
CA THR A 152 -12.57 7.51 2.23
C THR A 152 -12.62 7.17 0.76
N LEU A 153 -12.49 5.88 0.48
CA LEU A 153 -12.53 5.34 -0.87
C LEU A 153 -13.73 4.42 -1.03
N SER A 154 -14.38 4.48 -2.18
CA SER A 154 -15.46 3.57 -2.53
C SER A 154 -15.24 2.94 -3.90
N VAL A 155 -15.80 1.75 -4.09
CA VAL A 155 -15.79 1.03 -5.36
C VAL A 155 -17.10 0.28 -5.54
N LEU A 156 -17.58 0.25 -6.77
CA LEU A 156 -18.69 -0.58 -7.19
C LEU A 156 -18.17 -1.61 -8.19
N CYS A 157 -18.24 -2.89 -7.83
CA CYS A 157 -18.08 -3.99 -8.77
C CYS A 157 -19.49 -4.40 -9.23
N PRO A 158 -19.79 -4.33 -10.53
CA PRO A 158 -21.08 -4.79 -11.05
C PRO A 158 -21.25 -6.30 -10.88
N ASP A 159 -22.47 -6.77 -10.99
CA ASP A 159 -22.75 -8.20 -11.08
C ASP A 159 -21.97 -8.83 -12.26
N GLY A 160 -21.41 -10.02 -12.02
CA GLY A 160 -20.58 -10.71 -13.00
C GLY A 160 -19.14 -10.20 -13.12
N HIS A 161 -18.70 -9.25 -12.29
CA HIS A 161 -17.31 -8.76 -12.30
C HIS A 161 -16.34 -9.92 -12.02
N ASP A 162 -15.46 -10.23 -12.99
CA ASP A 162 -14.57 -11.42 -12.97
C ASP A 162 -15.30 -12.73 -12.60
N GLY A 163 -16.59 -12.87 -13.03
CA GLY A 163 -17.43 -14.03 -12.76
C GLY A 163 -18.07 -14.05 -11.37
N MET A 164 -17.81 -13.05 -10.53
CA MET A 164 -18.38 -12.98 -9.18
C MET A 164 -19.88 -12.64 -9.24
N PRO A 165 -20.77 -13.44 -8.61
CA PRO A 165 -22.19 -13.17 -8.60
C PRO A 165 -22.56 -12.04 -7.66
N GLY A 166 -23.50 -11.22 -8.08
CA GLY A 166 -24.05 -10.10 -7.33
C GLY A 166 -23.17 -8.84 -7.33
N PRO A 167 -23.78 -7.66 -7.24
CA PRO A 167 -23.04 -6.42 -7.17
C PRO A 167 -22.37 -6.28 -5.79
N LEU A 168 -21.05 -6.01 -5.76
CA LEU A 168 -20.34 -5.67 -4.55
C LEU A 168 -20.30 -4.15 -4.37
N ARG A 169 -21.00 -3.64 -3.38
CA ARG A 169 -20.82 -2.27 -2.89
C ARG A 169 -20.04 -2.33 -1.59
N ARG A 170 -18.89 -1.71 -1.52
CA ARG A 170 -18.32 -1.40 -0.22
C ARG A 170 -18.98 -0.15 0.34
N PRO A 171 -19.56 -0.22 1.56
CA PRO A 171 -20.22 0.92 2.16
C PRO A 171 -19.21 2.04 2.43
N ARG A 172 -19.71 3.25 2.27
CA ARG A 172 -19.06 4.46 2.76
C ARG A 172 -18.96 4.38 4.29
N ARG A 173 -17.76 4.31 4.82
CA ARG A 173 -17.47 4.61 6.22
C ARG A 173 -16.07 5.17 6.32
#